data_7d6e734b6b9e0a230347b67b6cdcfb30
#
_entry.id   7d6e734b6b9e0a230347b67b6cdcfb30
#
_cell.length_a   1.000
_cell.length_b   1.000
_cell.length_c   1.000
_cell.angle_alpha   90.00
_cell.angle_beta   90.00
_cell.angle_gamma   90.00
#
_symmetry.space_group_name_H-M   'P 1'
#
loop_
_entity.id
_entity.type
_entity.pdbx_description
1 polymer ?
#
loop_
_entity_poly.entity_id
_entity_poly.type
_entity_poly.pdbx_seq_one_letter_code
_entity_poly.pdbx_strand_id
1 'polypeptide(L)' 'MNKALYPGSFDPVTYGHIDIIERASKSFEHLYIGVIDNMNKTPLFSTAERMVLMEEATAHLSNV' A
#
# COMPACT_ATOMS: atom_id res chain seq x y z
N MET A 1 13.48 -16.52 -4.22
CA MET A 1 13.24 -15.20 -3.65
C MET A 1 12.05 -14.57 -4.34
N ASN A 2 10.97 -14.37 -3.61
CA ASN A 2 9.73 -13.86 -4.18
C ASN A 2 9.50 -12.43 -3.73
N LYS A 3 9.38 -11.54 -4.70
CA LYS A 3 9.00 -10.16 -4.45
C LYS A 3 7.76 -9.85 -5.28
N ALA A 4 6.90 -9.00 -4.76
CA ALA A 4 5.68 -8.60 -5.47
C ALA A 4 5.44 -7.11 -5.29
N LEU A 5 4.65 -6.55 -6.18
CA LEU A 5 4.22 -5.16 -6.14
C LEU A 5 2.69 -5.11 -6.11
N TYR A 6 2.15 -4.38 -5.14
CA TYR A 6 0.72 -4.10 -5.07
C TYR A 6 0.49 -2.61 -5.35
N PRO A 7 0.11 -2.26 -6.56
CA PRO A 7 -0.12 -0.87 -6.93
C PRO A 7 -1.55 -0.43 -6.63
N GLY A 8 -1.71 0.82 -6.28
CA GLY A 8 -3.01 1.43 -6.08
C GLY A 8 -2.91 2.88 -5.70
N SER A 9 -4.02 3.59 -5.74
CA SER A 9 -4.05 4.98 -5.31
C SER A 9 -4.09 5.12 -3.80
N PHE A 10 -4.77 4.19 -3.11
CA PHE A 10 -4.89 4.17 -1.63
C PHE A 10 -5.27 5.54 -1.07
N ASP A 11 -6.40 6.05 -1.50
CA ASP A 11 -6.80 7.43 -1.22
C ASP A 11 -8.14 7.51 -0.46
N PRO A 12 -8.16 7.17 0.82
CA PRO A 12 -7.09 6.61 1.63
C PRO A 12 -6.99 5.08 1.56
N VAL A 13 -5.99 4.52 2.21
CA VAL A 13 -5.92 3.07 2.46
C VAL A 13 -7.10 2.64 3.34
N THR A 14 -7.66 1.47 3.04
CA THR A 14 -8.81 0.91 3.77
C THR A 14 -8.46 -0.42 4.41
N TYR A 15 -9.33 -0.91 5.30
CA TYR A 15 -9.16 -2.24 5.89
C TYR A 15 -9.14 -3.35 4.84
N GLY A 16 -9.89 -3.17 3.73
CA GLY A 16 -9.84 -4.10 2.60
C GLY A 16 -8.46 -4.18 1.98
N HIS A 17 -7.81 -3.04 1.80
CA HIS A 17 -6.43 -3.00 1.32
C HIS A 17 -5.47 -3.69 2.29
N ILE A 18 -5.61 -3.41 3.58
CA ILE A 18 -4.76 -3.99 4.61
C ILE A 18 -4.91 -5.51 4.66
N ASP A 19 -6.13 -6.02 4.54
CA ASP A 19 -6.38 -7.46 4.51
C ASP A 19 -5.64 -8.13 3.35
N ILE A 20 -5.72 -7.56 2.17
CA ILE A 20 -5.01 -8.06 0.99
C ILE A 20 -3.50 -8.01 1.21
N ILE A 21 -2.99 -6.91 1.75
CA ILE A 21 -1.56 -6.73 2.01
C ILE A 21 -1.06 -7.75 3.01
N GLU A 22 -1.79 -7.98 4.10
CA GLU A 22 -1.43 -8.96 5.11
C GLU A 22 -1.35 -10.37 4.54
N ARG A 23 -2.34 -10.75 3.73
CA ARG A 23 -2.35 -12.07 3.09
C ARG A 23 -1.20 -12.22 2.11
N ALA A 24 -0.99 -11.22 1.25
CA ALA A 24 0.07 -11.24 0.26
C ALA A 24 1.45 -11.27 0.91
N SER A 25 1.65 -10.56 2.01
CA SER A 25 2.94 -10.50 2.69
C SER A 25 3.42 -11.87 3.19
N LYS A 26 2.49 -12.78 3.46
CA LYS A 26 2.81 -14.15 3.89
C LYS A 26 3.35 -15.02 2.75
N SER A 27 3.07 -14.64 1.52
CA SER A 27 3.44 -15.44 0.33
C SER A 27 4.71 -14.95 -0.35
N PHE A 28 5.21 -13.78 0.03
CA PHE A 28 6.38 -13.16 -0.60
C PHE A 28 7.44 -12.79 0.40
N GLU A 29 8.68 -12.84 -0.04
CA GLU A 29 9.82 -12.39 0.79
C GLU A 29 9.72 -10.90 1.08
N HIS A 30 9.31 -10.12 0.07
CA HIS A 30 9.06 -8.70 0.22
C HIS A 30 7.88 -8.28 -0.66
N LEU A 31 7.00 -7.47 -0.09
CA LEU A 31 5.87 -6.89 -0.81
C LEU A 31 6.04 -5.38 -0.89
N TYR A 32 6.16 -4.87 -2.11
CA TYR A 32 6.23 -3.43 -2.36
C TYR A 32 4.84 -2.88 -2.56
N ILE A 33 4.57 -1.75 -1.94
CA ILE A 33 3.32 -1.03 -2.13
C ILE A 33 3.61 0.17 -3.03
N GLY A 34 2.98 0.22 -4.20
CA GLY A 34 3.14 1.33 -5.13
C GLY A 34 1.98 2.30 -5.01
N VAL A 35 2.22 3.47 -4.44
CA VAL A 35 1.21 4.53 -4.37
C VAL A 35 1.23 5.32 -5.66
N ILE A 36 0.13 5.23 -6.43
CA ILE A 36 0.04 5.77 -7.77
C ILE A 36 -0.84 7.02 -7.78
N ASP A 37 -0.35 8.08 -8.44
CA ASP A 37 -1.15 9.26 -8.71
C ASP A 37 -1.96 9.09 -10.00
N ASN A 38 -3.23 9.41 -9.93
CA ASN A 38 -4.07 9.48 -11.12
C ASN A 38 -4.28 10.96 -11.48
N MET A 39 -3.63 11.39 -12.55
CA MET A 39 -3.68 12.78 -13.02
C MET A 39 -5.09 13.24 -13.42
N ASN A 40 -6.00 12.30 -13.68
CA ASN A 40 -7.36 12.58 -14.11
C ASN A 40 -8.35 12.70 -12.93
N LYS A 41 -7.90 12.54 -11.72
CA LYS A 41 -8.73 12.61 -10.52
C LYS A 41 -8.16 13.59 -9.52
N THR A 42 -9.06 14.28 -8.81
CA THR A 42 -8.67 15.10 -7.67
C THR A 42 -8.56 14.19 -6.44
N PRO A 43 -7.36 14.00 -5.87
CA PRO A 43 -7.20 13.11 -4.73
C PRO A 43 -7.76 13.74 -3.45
N LEU A 44 -8.19 12.90 -2.50
CA LEU A 44 -8.58 13.32 -1.16
C LEU A 44 -7.34 13.71 -0.35
N PHE A 45 -6.26 12.98 -0.55
CA PHE A 45 -4.99 13.20 0.15
C PHE A 45 -3.86 13.32 -0.87
N SER A 46 -2.83 14.08 -0.51
CA SER A 46 -1.62 14.17 -1.34
C SER A 46 -0.91 12.81 -1.39
N THR A 47 -0.03 12.63 -2.37
CA THR A 47 0.79 11.41 -2.45
C THR A 47 1.58 11.19 -1.17
N ALA A 48 2.19 12.25 -0.64
CA ALA A 48 2.97 12.17 0.60
C ALA A 48 2.12 11.73 1.78
N GLU A 49 0.91 12.26 1.92
CA GLU A 49 -0.02 11.88 2.98
C GLU A 49 -0.44 10.42 2.84
N ARG A 50 -0.74 9.98 1.62
CA ARG A 50 -1.13 8.60 1.35
C ARG A 50 -0.01 7.62 1.68
N MET A 51 1.24 7.98 1.38
CA MET A 51 2.40 7.17 1.73
C MET A 51 2.56 7.04 3.25
N VAL A 52 2.41 8.14 3.99
CA VAL A 52 2.50 8.12 5.45
C VAL A 52 1.40 7.24 6.05
N LEU A 53 0.16 7.39 5.58
CA LEU A 53 -0.95 6.56 6.06
C LEU A 53 -0.70 5.07 5.77
N MET A 54 -0.14 4.76 4.61
CA MET A 54 0.18 3.37 4.25
C MET A 54 1.30 2.83 5.15
N GLU A 55 2.35 3.61 5.40
CA GLU A 55 3.45 3.20 6.26
C GLU A 55 2.96 2.89 7.67
N GLU A 56 2.10 3.73 8.22
CA GLU A 56 1.50 3.51 9.54
C GLU A 56 0.62 2.27 9.55
N ALA A 57 -0.18 2.08 8.52
CA ALA A 57 -1.11 0.95 8.41
C ALA A 57 -0.40 -0.40 8.25
N THR A 58 0.82 -0.40 7.71
CA THR A 58 1.61 -1.63 7.47
C THR A 58 2.82 -1.77 8.41
N ALA A 59 2.93 -0.91 9.41
CA ALA A 59 4.08 -0.89 10.32
C ALA A 59 4.28 -2.23 11.06
N HIS A 60 3.22 -3.00 11.27
CA HIS A 60 3.28 -4.30 11.91
C HIS A 60 3.78 -5.42 10.98
N LEU A 61 3.99 -5.14 9.71
CA LEU A 61 4.45 -6.11 8.72
C LEU A 61 5.90 -5.81 8.34
N SER A 62 6.80 -6.71 8.72
CA SER A 62 8.24 -6.47 8.56
C SER A 62 8.73 -6.51 7.12
N ASN A 63 7.98 -7.13 6.21
CA ASN A 63 8.38 -7.34 4.81
C ASN A 63 7.58 -6.51 3.80
N VAL A 64 6.96 -5.44 4.24
CA VAL A 64 6.16 -4.57 3.39
C VAL A 64 6.78 -3.19 3.26
#